data_cf5222a13a6866d370d6e0880d278592
#
_entry.id   cf5222a13a6866d370d6e0880d278592
#
_cell.length_a   1.000
_cell.length_b   1.000
_cell.length_c   1.000
_cell.angle_alpha   90.00
_cell.angle_beta   90.00
_cell.angle_gamma   90.00
#
_symmetry.space_group_name_H-M   'P 1'
#
loop_
_entity.id
_entity.type
_entity.pdbx_description
1 polymer ?
#
loop_
_entity_poly.entity_id
_entity_poly.type
_entity_poly.pdbx_seq_one_letter_code
_entity_poly.pdbx_strand_id
1 'polypeptide(L)'
;MRKFYILLVLVVVAGAMTSCLDYKEPQYSPQIYRSNFYVNPQFQGDTVVGAKDTLDLIYDADDDSYELDTVYLGDTVMFASTFYTVTNNLVAVEMKWDTTEMDLWYLTTADIDKALLKTDTVGNLTCTMRFNPGYNRVTFPIYFTPKERGGMKLKLSVESDSDFPIHSVLMYIP
;
A
#
# COMPACT_ATOMS: atom_id res chain seq x y z
N MET A 1 38.46 7.37 51.78
CA MET A 1 37.43 6.36 51.52
C MET A 1 36.07 6.99 51.10
N ARG A 2 35.55 7.97 51.79
CA ARG A 2 34.21 8.57 51.47
C ARG A 2 34.10 9.17 50.06
N LYS A 3 35.16 9.78 49.52
CA LYS A 3 35.20 10.33 48.16
C LYS A 3 35.22 9.25 47.08
N PHE A 4 35.74 8.07 47.35
CA PHE A 4 35.80 6.96 46.41
C PHE A 4 34.43 6.31 46.21
N TYR A 5 33.64 6.21 47.29
CA TYR A 5 32.26 5.69 47.19
C TYR A 5 31.33 6.63 46.40
N ILE A 6 31.52 7.96 46.53
CA ILE A 6 30.72 8.94 45.78
C ILE A 6 31.02 8.82 44.28
N LEU A 7 32.30 8.65 43.91
CA LEU A 7 32.70 8.47 42.50
C LEU A 7 32.14 7.16 41.91
N LEU A 8 32.21 6.07 42.70
CA LEU A 8 31.67 4.77 42.26
C LEU A 8 30.15 4.80 42.04
N VAL A 9 29.41 5.46 42.93
CA VAL A 9 27.96 5.62 42.80
C VAL A 9 27.61 6.48 41.57
N LEU A 10 28.36 7.54 41.29
CA LEU A 10 28.17 8.39 40.11
C LEU A 10 28.40 7.63 38.80
N VAL A 11 29.40 6.76 38.74
CA VAL A 11 29.68 5.93 37.56
C VAL A 11 28.60 4.88 37.34
N VAL A 12 28.08 4.27 38.42
CA VAL A 12 26.98 3.28 38.30
C VAL A 12 25.67 3.95 37.86
N VAL A 13 25.36 5.13 38.38
CA VAL A 13 24.17 5.88 37.99
C VAL A 13 24.28 6.37 36.55
N ALA A 14 25.43 6.84 36.10
CA ALA A 14 25.65 7.23 34.70
C ALA A 14 25.54 6.03 33.75
N GLY A 15 26.08 4.86 34.14
CA GLY A 15 25.99 3.63 33.37
C GLY A 15 24.54 3.10 33.27
N ALA A 16 23.75 3.26 34.34
CA ALA A 16 22.33 2.85 34.33
C ALA A 16 21.47 3.78 33.47
N MET A 17 21.81 5.05 33.35
CA MET A 17 21.05 6.00 32.50
C MET A 17 21.32 5.79 30.99
N THR A 18 22.48 5.28 30.60
CA THR A 18 22.77 5.01 29.19
C THR A 18 22.11 3.74 28.67
N SER A 19 21.80 2.78 29.53
CA SER A 19 21.10 1.55 29.13
C SER A 19 19.58 1.71 28.90
N CYS A 20 18.99 2.85 29.31
CA CYS A 20 17.56 3.10 29.13
C CYS A 20 17.23 3.92 27.86
N LEU A 21 18.22 4.26 27.03
CA LEU A 21 18.04 5.15 25.86
C LEU A 21 17.97 4.42 24.51
N ASP A 22 18.05 3.08 24.48
CA ASP A 22 17.76 2.30 23.27
C ASP A 22 16.25 2.06 23.12
N TYR A 23 15.48 3.15 23.09
CA TYR A 23 14.08 3.07 22.67
C TYR A 23 14.05 2.83 21.16
N LYS A 24 13.87 1.58 20.76
CA LYS A 24 13.50 1.26 19.39
C LYS A 24 12.08 1.72 19.17
N GLU A 25 11.89 2.62 18.21
CA GLU A 25 10.56 2.99 17.79
C GLU A 25 9.78 1.72 17.36
N PRO A 26 8.49 1.60 17.72
CA PRO A 26 7.69 0.47 17.31
C PRO A 26 7.70 0.35 15.78
N GLN A 27 8.02 -0.82 15.27
CA GLN A 27 7.98 -1.12 13.86
C GLN A 27 6.61 -1.68 13.48
N TYR A 28 6.00 -1.13 12.45
CA TYR A 28 4.69 -1.54 11.97
C TYR A 28 4.79 -2.04 10.52
N SER A 29 4.01 -3.07 10.20
CA SER A 29 3.82 -3.49 8.83
C SER A 29 3.17 -2.36 8.02
N PRO A 30 3.57 -2.12 6.77
CA PRO A 30 2.88 -1.19 5.90
C PRO A 30 1.44 -1.64 5.66
N GLN A 31 0.58 -0.72 5.25
CA GLN A 31 -0.85 -0.96 5.11
C GLN A 31 -1.36 -0.52 3.74
N ILE A 32 -2.41 -1.18 3.28
CA ILE A 32 -3.15 -0.85 2.06
C ILE A 32 -4.60 -0.55 2.44
N TYR A 33 -5.04 0.67 2.16
CA TYR A 33 -6.43 1.08 2.29
C TYR A 33 -7.02 1.29 0.90
N ARG A 34 -8.26 0.85 0.69
CA ARG A 34 -9.01 1.00 -0.57
C ARG A 34 -10.29 1.78 -0.32
N SER A 35 -10.62 2.64 -1.26
CA SER A 35 -11.93 3.31 -1.30
C SER A 35 -13.01 2.33 -1.79
N ASN A 36 -14.24 2.83 -1.93
CA ASN A 36 -15.29 2.14 -2.65
C ASN A 36 -14.88 1.89 -4.11
N PHE A 37 -15.44 0.84 -4.70
CA PHE A 37 -15.24 0.47 -6.09
C PHE A 37 -16.42 0.99 -6.91
N TYR A 38 -16.15 1.89 -7.86
CA TYR A 38 -17.15 2.55 -8.68
C TYR A 38 -17.12 1.99 -10.10
N VAL A 39 -18.27 1.54 -10.60
CA VAL A 39 -18.44 1.07 -11.99
C VAL A 39 -18.80 2.24 -12.88
N ASN A 40 -18.03 2.45 -13.96
CA ASN A 40 -18.22 3.54 -14.92
C ASN A 40 -18.41 4.89 -14.22
N PRO A 41 -17.42 5.34 -13.42
CA PRO A 41 -17.57 6.56 -12.62
C PRO A 41 -17.73 7.80 -13.49
N GLN A 42 -18.56 8.73 -13.01
CA GLN A 42 -18.72 10.06 -13.58
C GLN A 42 -17.99 11.08 -12.70
N PHE A 43 -17.22 11.95 -13.32
CA PHE A 43 -16.38 12.92 -12.62
C PHE A 43 -16.87 14.35 -12.82
N GLN A 44 -16.70 15.15 -11.77
CA GLN A 44 -16.70 16.61 -11.83
C GLN A 44 -15.34 17.10 -11.26
N GLY A 45 -14.44 17.49 -12.13
CA GLY A 45 -13.02 17.63 -11.76
C GLY A 45 -12.44 16.28 -11.33
N ASP A 46 -11.80 16.24 -10.14
CA ASP A 46 -11.21 15.03 -9.57
C ASP A 46 -12.15 14.26 -8.63
N THR A 47 -13.44 14.68 -8.56
CA THR A 47 -14.41 14.09 -7.65
C THR A 47 -15.38 13.19 -8.42
N VAL A 48 -15.61 11.97 -7.91
CA VAL A 48 -16.67 11.09 -8.39
C VAL A 48 -18.00 11.65 -7.92
N VAL A 49 -18.86 12.04 -8.86
CA VAL A 49 -20.20 12.59 -8.59
C VAL A 49 -21.32 11.59 -8.88
N GLY A 50 -21.00 10.47 -9.52
CA GLY A 50 -21.91 9.38 -9.81
C GLY A 50 -21.17 8.17 -10.37
N ALA A 51 -21.85 7.03 -10.38
CA ALA A 51 -21.35 5.79 -10.99
C ALA A 51 -22.58 4.99 -11.51
N LYS A 52 -22.33 4.07 -12.44
CA LYS A 52 -23.36 3.09 -12.86
C LYS A 52 -23.74 2.19 -11.67
N ASP A 53 -22.74 1.80 -10.87
CA ASP A 53 -22.90 0.96 -9.70
C ASP A 53 -21.74 1.19 -8.72
N THR A 54 -21.88 0.67 -7.49
CA THR A 54 -20.82 0.61 -6.48
C THR A 54 -20.74 -0.83 -6.02
N LEU A 55 -19.54 -1.42 -6.13
CA LEU A 55 -19.32 -2.82 -5.79
C LEU A 55 -18.84 -2.97 -4.36
N ASP A 56 -19.35 -4.00 -3.70
CA ASP A 56 -18.88 -4.41 -2.39
C ASP A 56 -17.64 -5.30 -2.50
N LEU A 57 -16.77 -5.19 -1.51
CA LEU A 57 -15.58 -6.01 -1.36
C LEU A 57 -15.73 -6.86 -0.11
N ILE A 58 -15.87 -8.15 -0.29
CA ILE A 58 -16.09 -9.14 0.77
C ILE A 58 -14.75 -9.79 1.13
N TYR A 59 -14.42 -9.83 2.41
CA TYR A 59 -13.23 -10.52 2.90
C TYR A 59 -13.52 -12.01 3.08
N ASP A 60 -12.70 -12.85 2.44
CA ASP A 60 -12.67 -14.29 2.65
C ASP A 60 -11.54 -14.62 3.62
N ALA A 61 -11.92 -15.10 4.81
CA ALA A 61 -10.97 -15.43 5.87
C ALA A 61 -10.25 -16.78 5.64
N ASP A 62 -10.80 -17.64 4.81
CA ASP A 62 -10.22 -18.96 4.54
C ASP A 62 -9.01 -18.85 3.60
N ASP A 63 -9.07 -17.91 2.63
CA ASP A 63 -8.02 -17.69 1.64
C ASP A 63 -7.19 -16.43 1.90
N ASP A 64 -7.48 -15.67 2.98
CA ASP A 64 -6.89 -14.35 3.26
C ASP A 64 -6.94 -13.42 2.03
N SER A 65 -8.10 -13.39 1.40
CA SER A 65 -8.33 -12.67 0.14
C SER A 65 -9.61 -11.84 0.21
N TYR A 66 -9.83 -11.07 -0.84
CA TYR A 66 -11.05 -10.30 -1.00
C TYR A 66 -11.72 -10.69 -2.30
N GLU A 67 -13.03 -10.83 -2.28
CA GLU A 67 -13.86 -11.05 -3.45
C GLU A 67 -14.65 -9.77 -3.75
N LEU A 68 -14.59 -9.32 -4.99
CA LEU A 68 -15.37 -8.18 -5.47
C LEU A 68 -16.69 -8.71 -6.06
N ASP A 69 -17.74 -7.92 -5.99
CA ASP A 69 -18.95 -8.20 -6.74
C ASP A 69 -18.71 -8.33 -8.24
N THR A 70 -19.62 -9.01 -8.94
CA THR A 70 -19.51 -9.30 -10.38
C THR A 70 -19.33 -8.04 -11.22
N VAL A 71 -18.26 -8.03 -12.02
CA VAL A 71 -17.97 -6.98 -12.99
C VAL A 71 -18.31 -7.49 -14.41
N TYR A 72 -19.03 -6.67 -15.19
CA TYR A 72 -19.40 -7.05 -16.55
C TYR A 72 -18.36 -6.62 -17.58
N LEU A 73 -18.23 -7.39 -18.65
CA LEU A 73 -17.39 -7.03 -19.79
C LEU A 73 -17.75 -5.65 -20.34
N GLY A 74 -16.74 -4.83 -20.56
CA GLY A 74 -16.89 -3.46 -21.06
C GLY A 74 -17.15 -2.41 -19.98
N ASP A 75 -17.38 -2.81 -18.73
CA ASP A 75 -17.42 -1.88 -17.62
C ASP A 75 -15.99 -1.55 -17.15
N THR A 76 -15.78 -0.30 -16.79
CA THR A 76 -14.55 0.16 -16.15
C THR A 76 -14.79 0.35 -14.66
N VAL A 77 -14.00 -0.29 -13.84
CA VAL A 77 -14.06 -0.14 -12.40
C VAL A 77 -12.92 0.76 -11.92
N MET A 78 -13.22 1.69 -11.03
CA MET A 78 -12.25 2.58 -10.39
C MET A 78 -12.33 2.48 -8.88
N PHE A 79 -11.18 2.44 -8.23
CA PHE A 79 -11.04 2.64 -6.79
C PHE A 79 -9.76 3.41 -6.48
N ALA A 80 -9.74 4.18 -5.42
CA ALA A 80 -8.52 4.80 -4.93
C ALA A 80 -7.84 3.87 -3.92
N SER A 81 -6.55 3.64 -4.08
CA SER A 81 -5.75 2.90 -3.12
C SER A 81 -4.76 3.81 -2.43
N THR A 82 -4.70 3.70 -1.10
CA THR A 82 -3.72 4.38 -0.25
C THR A 82 -2.76 3.35 0.31
N PHE A 83 -1.50 3.52 -0.01
CA PHE A 83 -0.39 2.74 0.51
C PHE A 83 0.34 3.59 1.54
N TYR A 84 0.52 3.10 2.75
CA TYR A 84 1.14 3.90 3.79
C TYR A 84 1.89 3.08 4.85
N THR A 85 2.81 3.76 5.52
CA THR A 85 3.55 3.29 6.68
C THR A 85 3.32 4.26 7.85
N VAL A 86 3.45 3.80 9.08
CA VAL A 86 3.22 4.63 10.27
C VAL A 86 4.48 5.43 10.63
N THR A 87 5.61 4.75 10.80
CA THR A 87 6.88 5.33 11.26
C THR A 87 8.02 5.20 10.25
N ASN A 88 7.84 4.40 9.22
CA ASN A 88 8.88 4.00 8.28
C ASN A 88 8.71 4.69 6.93
N ASN A 89 9.70 4.57 6.04
CA ASN A 89 9.56 5.03 4.67
C ASN A 89 8.84 3.98 3.81
N LEU A 90 8.06 4.46 2.87
CA LEU A 90 7.53 3.69 1.78
C LEU A 90 8.66 3.40 0.78
N VAL A 91 8.93 2.12 0.50
CA VAL A 91 10.00 1.70 -0.43
C VAL A 91 9.41 1.44 -1.81
N ALA A 92 8.36 0.62 -1.89
CA ALA A 92 7.74 0.28 -3.16
C ALA A 92 6.24 -0.03 -3.02
N VAL A 93 5.54 0.14 -4.14
CA VAL A 93 4.19 -0.38 -4.38
C VAL A 93 4.25 -1.26 -5.61
N GLU A 94 3.71 -2.46 -5.51
CA GLU A 94 3.63 -3.42 -6.61
C GLU A 94 2.17 -3.76 -6.90
N MET A 95 1.84 -3.79 -8.20
CA MET A 95 0.55 -4.26 -8.71
C MET A 95 0.81 -5.42 -9.67
N LYS A 96 0.13 -6.56 -9.45
CA LYS A 96 0.20 -7.75 -10.31
C LYS A 96 -1.18 -8.12 -10.82
N TRP A 97 -1.28 -8.34 -12.13
CA TRP A 97 -2.50 -8.77 -12.81
C TRP A 97 -2.14 -9.54 -14.08
N ASP A 98 -3.11 -10.24 -14.66
CA ASP A 98 -2.96 -10.84 -15.99
C ASP A 98 -3.53 -9.89 -17.06
N THR A 99 -2.69 -9.46 -17.99
CA THR A 99 -3.10 -8.53 -19.06
C THR A 99 -3.92 -9.21 -20.16
N THR A 100 -4.03 -10.54 -20.16
CA THR A 100 -4.96 -11.27 -21.03
C THR A 100 -6.37 -11.21 -20.48
N GLU A 101 -6.51 -11.17 -19.14
CA GLU A 101 -7.79 -11.17 -18.42
C GLU A 101 -8.35 -9.77 -18.22
N MET A 102 -7.47 -8.76 -17.93
CA MET A 102 -7.91 -7.38 -17.70
C MET A 102 -6.90 -6.35 -18.20
N ASP A 103 -7.40 -5.18 -18.60
CA ASP A 103 -6.61 -3.96 -18.70
C ASP A 103 -6.60 -3.26 -17.35
N LEU A 104 -5.40 -2.88 -16.88
CA LEU A 104 -5.23 -2.11 -15.66
C LEU A 104 -4.38 -0.88 -15.93
N TRP A 105 -4.81 0.27 -15.40
CA TRP A 105 -4.01 1.51 -15.39
C TRP A 105 -4.26 2.30 -14.11
N TYR A 106 -3.38 3.26 -13.86
CA TYR A 106 -3.46 4.10 -12.69
C TYR A 106 -3.06 5.54 -13.05
N LEU A 107 -3.48 6.49 -12.23
CA LEU A 107 -3.13 7.90 -12.41
C LEU A 107 -2.35 8.38 -11.19
N THR A 108 -1.26 9.09 -11.44
CA THR A 108 -0.47 9.74 -10.40
C THR A 108 -0.70 11.24 -10.42
N THR A 109 -0.48 11.89 -9.29
CA THR A 109 -0.43 13.35 -9.20
C THR A 109 1.01 13.84 -9.36
N ALA A 110 1.19 15.12 -9.64
CA ALA A 110 2.51 15.73 -9.72
C ALA A 110 3.35 15.56 -8.43
N ASP A 111 2.71 15.43 -7.27
CA ASP A 111 3.41 15.20 -6.01
C ASP A 111 3.86 13.73 -5.88
N ILE A 112 3.07 12.78 -6.37
CA ILE A 112 3.47 11.38 -6.45
C ILE A 112 4.61 11.22 -7.46
N ASP A 113 4.53 11.86 -8.61
CA ASP A 113 5.59 11.81 -9.63
C ASP A 113 6.93 12.33 -9.10
N LYS A 114 6.92 13.35 -8.24
CA LYS A 114 8.13 13.83 -7.54
C LYS A 114 8.66 12.82 -6.51
N ALA A 115 7.77 12.06 -5.89
CA ALA A 115 8.13 11.02 -4.93
C ALA A 115 8.70 9.77 -5.60
N LEU A 116 8.33 9.51 -6.86
CA LEU A 116 8.78 8.35 -7.61
C LEU A 116 10.28 8.42 -7.91
N LEU A 117 11.00 7.39 -7.49
CA LEU A 117 12.39 7.15 -7.89
C LEU A 117 12.44 6.45 -9.25
N LYS A 118 11.59 5.43 -9.43
CA LYS A 118 11.59 4.56 -10.60
C LYS A 118 10.28 3.78 -10.70
N THR A 119 9.82 3.56 -11.92
CA THR A 119 8.75 2.62 -12.22
C THR A 119 9.30 1.52 -13.13
N ASP A 120 9.18 0.28 -12.68
CA ASP A 120 9.57 -0.91 -13.41
C ASP A 120 8.33 -1.72 -13.80
N THR A 121 8.26 -2.14 -15.06
CA THR A 121 7.24 -3.08 -15.54
C THR A 121 7.95 -4.35 -16.01
N VAL A 122 7.64 -5.48 -15.38
CA VAL A 122 8.21 -6.77 -15.72
C VAL A 122 7.20 -7.56 -16.55
N GLY A 123 7.45 -7.66 -17.85
CA GLY A 123 6.47 -8.18 -18.79
C GLY A 123 5.20 -7.32 -18.77
N ASN A 124 4.07 -7.95 -19.03
CA ASN A 124 2.77 -7.27 -18.95
C ASN A 124 2.00 -7.61 -17.66
N LEU A 125 2.66 -8.15 -16.64
CA LEU A 125 2.00 -8.75 -15.48
C LEU A 125 2.27 -8.04 -14.16
N THR A 126 3.30 -7.18 -14.11
CA THR A 126 3.71 -6.54 -12.86
C THR A 126 4.17 -5.12 -13.11
N CYS A 127 3.62 -4.18 -12.35
CA CYS A 127 4.09 -2.80 -12.25
C CYS A 127 4.63 -2.57 -10.84
N THR A 128 5.88 -2.15 -10.72
CA THR A 128 6.50 -1.79 -9.44
C THR A 128 6.92 -0.34 -9.46
N MET A 129 6.36 0.46 -8.58
CA MET A 129 6.74 1.84 -8.33
C MET A 129 7.65 1.90 -7.10
N ARG A 130 8.85 2.45 -7.23
CA ARG A 130 9.78 2.68 -6.13
C ARG A 130 9.84 4.15 -5.78
N PHE A 131 9.95 4.43 -4.48
CA PHE A 131 9.86 5.79 -3.95
C PHE A 131 11.19 6.26 -3.37
N ASN A 132 11.40 7.57 -3.41
CA ASN A 132 12.49 8.23 -2.72
C ASN A 132 12.28 8.14 -1.20
N PRO A 133 13.36 8.08 -0.39
CA PRO A 133 13.25 8.16 1.07
C PRO A 133 12.52 9.43 1.53
N GLY A 134 11.80 9.33 2.64
CA GLY A 134 11.05 10.43 3.24
C GLY A 134 9.54 10.42 2.91
N TYR A 135 9.10 9.53 2.03
CA TYR A 135 7.68 9.35 1.75
C TYR A 135 7.13 8.17 2.55
N ASN A 136 6.06 8.39 3.27
CA ASN A 136 5.40 7.38 4.08
C ASN A 136 3.97 7.07 3.64
N ARG A 137 3.46 7.79 2.63
CA ARG A 137 2.09 7.63 2.13
C ARG A 137 1.97 8.08 0.67
N VAL A 138 1.26 7.28 -0.12
CA VAL A 138 0.82 7.65 -1.47
C VAL A 138 -0.62 7.19 -1.68
N THR A 139 -1.39 7.96 -2.45
CA THR A 139 -2.77 7.62 -2.80
C THR A 139 -2.98 7.94 -4.28
N PHE A 140 -3.45 6.97 -5.04
CA PHE A 140 -3.81 7.20 -6.45
C PHE A 140 -4.98 6.31 -6.87
N PRO A 141 -5.76 6.74 -7.86
CA PRO A 141 -6.81 5.93 -8.42
C PRO A 141 -6.23 4.83 -9.32
N ILE A 142 -6.80 3.65 -9.21
CA ILE A 142 -6.54 2.47 -10.03
C ILE A 142 -7.82 2.17 -10.79
N TYR A 143 -7.66 1.86 -12.08
CA TYR A 143 -8.74 1.52 -12.98
C TYR A 143 -8.46 0.14 -13.57
N PHE A 144 -9.51 -0.64 -13.76
CA PHE A 144 -9.41 -1.88 -14.53
C PHE A 144 -10.67 -2.11 -15.36
N THR A 145 -10.51 -2.82 -16.46
CA THR A 145 -11.58 -3.24 -17.36
C THR A 145 -11.40 -4.72 -17.69
N PRO A 146 -12.38 -5.58 -17.38
CA PRO A 146 -12.37 -6.99 -17.78
C PRO A 146 -12.31 -7.16 -19.29
N LYS A 147 -11.47 -8.09 -19.78
CA LYS A 147 -11.36 -8.47 -21.18
C LYS A 147 -12.05 -9.79 -21.50
N GLU A 148 -12.05 -10.68 -20.54
CA GLU A 148 -12.60 -12.02 -20.66
C GLU A 148 -13.60 -12.30 -19.53
N ARG A 149 -14.42 -13.32 -19.72
CA ARG A 149 -15.32 -13.83 -18.67
C ARG A 149 -14.57 -14.84 -17.81
N GLY A 150 -14.78 -14.76 -16.53
CA GLY A 150 -14.18 -15.66 -15.55
C GLY A 150 -13.47 -14.90 -14.45
N GLY A 151 -13.01 -15.62 -13.43
CA GLY A 151 -12.34 -15.00 -12.27
C GLY A 151 -10.97 -14.43 -12.64
N MET A 152 -10.79 -13.16 -12.37
CA MET A 152 -9.53 -12.45 -12.51
C MET A 152 -8.89 -12.21 -11.16
N LYS A 153 -7.59 -11.97 -11.15
CA LYS A 153 -6.84 -11.71 -9.91
C LYS A 153 -6.06 -10.40 -10.01
N LEU A 154 -6.24 -9.55 -9.00
CA LEU A 154 -5.42 -8.36 -8.81
C LEU A 154 -4.75 -8.44 -7.44
N LYS A 155 -3.41 -8.46 -7.43
CA LYS A 155 -2.61 -8.38 -6.21
C LYS A 155 -1.99 -7.01 -6.08
N LEU A 156 -2.23 -6.37 -4.93
CA LEU A 156 -1.56 -5.15 -4.50
C LEU A 156 -0.59 -5.47 -3.38
N SER A 157 0.62 -4.94 -3.44
CA SER A 157 1.62 -5.10 -2.40
C SER A 157 2.26 -3.75 -2.08
N VAL A 158 2.61 -3.55 -0.83
CA VAL A 158 3.35 -2.38 -0.35
C VAL A 158 4.56 -2.85 0.44
N GLU A 159 5.70 -2.21 0.18
CA GLU A 159 6.98 -2.48 0.84
C GLU A 159 7.42 -1.23 1.61
N SER A 160 7.94 -1.43 2.83
CA SER A 160 8.53 -0.40 3.68
C SER A 160 9.93 -0.81 4.12
N ASP A 161 10.67 0.13 4.70
CA ASP A 161 11.98 -0.11 5.33
C ASP A 161 11.88 -0.56 6.80
N SER A 162 10.73 -1.12 7.21
CA SER A 162 10.49 -1.67 8.54
C SER A 162 11.00 -3.11 8.70
N ASP A 163 11.01 -3.60 9.95
CA ASP A 163 11.31 -5.01 10.26
C ASP A 163 10.23 -5.98 9.70
N PHE A 164 9.03 -5.46 9.36
CA PHE A 164 7.93 -6.18 8.69
C PHE A 164 7.66 -5.54 7.33
N PRO A 165 8.53 -5.78 6.33
CA PRO A 165 8.63 -4.89 5.18
C PRO A 165 7.45 -4.96 4.22
N ILE A 166 6.73 -6.08 4.13
CA ILE A 166 5.75 -6.30 3.06
C ILE A 166 4.36 -6.61 3.62
N HIS A 167 3.35 -5.93 3.06
CA HIS A 167 1.94 -6.29 3.17
C HIS A 167 1.34 -6.44 1.78
N SER A 168 0.51 -7.46 1.58
CA SER A 168 -0.13 -7.74 0.30
C SER A 168 -1.62 -7.99 0.48
N VAL A 169 -2.38 -7.63 -0.54
CA VAL A 169 -3.81 -7.88 -0.65
C VAL A 169 -4.08 -8.54 -1.99
N LEU A 170 -4.78 -9.67 -1.97
CA LEU A 170 -5.26 -10.35 -3.16
C LEU A 170 -6.76 -10.11 -3.31
N MET A 171 -7.16 -9.66 -4.49
CA MET A 171 -8.56 -9.46 -4.86
C MET A 171 -8.93 -10.41 -5.99
N TYR A 172 -10.01 -11.15 -5.80
CA TYR A 172 -10.68 -11.93 -6.84
C TYR A 172 -11.81 -11.10 -7.43
N ILE A 173 -11.91 -11.10 -8.74
CA ILE A 173 -12.90 -10.37 -9.53
C ILE A 173 -13.62 -11.41 -10.39
N PRO A 174 -14.81 -11.85 -9.97
CA PRO A 174 -15.57 -12.91 -10.66
C PRO A 174 -16.12 -12.49 -12.03
#